data_60299284c34292fe899a9ce242861592
#
_entry.id   60299284c34292fe899a9ce242861592
#
_cell.length_a   1.000
_cell.length_b   1.000
_cell.length_c   1.000
_cell.angle_alpha   90.00
_cell.angle_beta   90.00
_cell.angle_gamma   90.00
#
_symmetry.space_group_name_H-M   'P 1'
#
loop_
_entity.id
_entity.type
_entity.pdbx_description
1 polymer ?
#
loop_
_entity_poly.entity_id
_entity_poly.type
_entity_poly.pdbx_seq_one_letter_code
_entity_poly.pdbx_strand_id
1 'polypeptide(L)'
;MAMRGVFSGIALVFLVSVVAACGGSGRLSASAYRAQLAKIGKQADKAQAQVEKGLRAKSVAEIRARLSAFASAEDRLGDAVSRLKPPKNAHAANTELARGEHDTAGATRSAVAKLAKIKNVKDALSFLNSRLGNAKGAHELDQALSELKKLGYTKGS
;
A
#
# COMPACT_ATOMS: atom_id res chain seq x y z
N MET A 1 -2.61 -23.98 -13.65
CA MET A 1 -3.66 -22.99 -13.31
C MET A 1 -2.97 -21.68 -12.98
N ALA A 2 -3.15 -20.69 -13.84
CA ALA A 2 -2.48 -19.40 -13.74
C ALA A 2 -3.20 -18.55 -12.68
N MET A 3 -2.48 -18.15 -11.61
CA MET A 3 -2.94 -17.11 -10.69
C MET A 3 -2.91 -15.76 -11.43
N ARG A 4 -3.95 -15.46 -12.18
CA ARG A 4 -4.19 -14.14 -12.75
C ARG A 4 -5.21 -13.42 -11.90
N GLY A 5 -4.84 -12.30 -11.29
CA GLY A 5 -5.83 -11.29 -11.01
C GLY A 5 -5.95 -10.73 -9.61
N VAL A 6 -4.86 -10.59 -8.80
CA VAL A 6 -5.00 -9.89 -7.51
C VAL A 6 -4.03 -8.71 -7.32
N PHE A 7 -3.01 -8.59 -8.17
CA PHE A 7 -2.08 -7.45 -8.06
C PHE A 7 -1.98 -6.74 -9.41
N SER A 8 -2.96 -5.86 -9.69
CA SER A 8 -2.84 -4.90 -10.81
C SER A 8 -1.75 -3.88 -10.43
N GLY A 9 -0.61 -4.00 -11.10
CA GLY A 9 0.53 -3.12 -10.85
C GLY A 9 0.17 -1.66 -11.09
N ILE A 10 0.26 -0.84 -10.06
CA ILE A 10 0.15 0.61 -10.15
C ILE A 10 1.51 1.16 -10.57
N ALA A 11 1.75 1.23 -11.88
CA ALA A 11 2.89 1.97 -12.42
C ALA A 11 2.56 3.46 -12.44
N LEU A 12 3.04 4.19 -11.44
CA LEU A 12 2.84 5.63 -11.30
C LEU A 12 4.00 6.39 -11.96
N VAL A 13 3.82 6.86 -13.19
CA VAL A 13 4.78 7.73 -13.89
C VAL A 13 4.45 9.20 -13.59
N PHE A 14 5.42 9.97 -13.05
CA PHE A 14 5.26 11.37 -12.70
C PHE A 14 6.19 12.31 -13.46
N LEU A 15 5.61 13.37 -14.00
CA LEU A 15 6.30 14.59 -14.40
C LEU A 15 6.18 15.62 -13.27
N VAL A 16 7.32 16.15 -12.82
CA VAL A 16 7.40 17.11 -11.71
C VAL A 16 7.40 18.54 -12.26
N SER A 17 6.41 19.35 -11.86
CA SER A 17 6.49 20.79 -11.91
C SER A 17 6.31 21.32 -10.50
N VAL A 18 7.38 21.95 -9.95
CA VAL A 18 7.37 22.55 -8.62
C VAL A 18 6.90 24.00 -8.76
N VAL A 19 5.75 24.32 -8.20
CA VAL A 19 5.35 25.70 -7.91
C VAL A 19 5.04 25.79 -6.43
N ALA A 20 5.87 26.53 -5.70
CA ALA A 20 5.63 26.89 -4.33
C ALA A 20 4.55 27.97 -4.27
N ALA A 21 3.44 27.69 -3.61
CA ALA A 21 2.45 28.71 -3.25
C ALA A 21 2.18 28.62 -1.75
N CYS A 22 2.58 29.66 -1.03
CA CYS A 22 2.23 29.92 0.36
C CYS A 22 0.71 30.10 0.48
N GLY A 23 0.05 29.14 1.06
CA GLY A 23 -1.36 29.25 1.45
C GLY A 23 -1.48 29.09 2.96
N GLY A 24 -1.95 30.12 3.65
CA GLY A 24 -1.95 30.29 5.11
C GLY A 24 -2.79 29.33 5.96
N SER A 25 -3.01 28.09 5.55
CA SER A 25 -3.76 27.08 6.33
C SER A 25 -2.92 25.91 6.81
N GLY A 26 -1.60 25.93 6.61
CA GLY A 26 -0.71 24.81 6.90
C GLY A 26 -0.98 23.55 6.05
N ARG A 27 -1.91 23.61 5.07
CA ARG A 27 -2.23 22.53 4.14
C ARG A 27 -1.34 22.59 2.91
N LEU A 28 -1.04 21.43 2.35
CA LEU A 28 -0.30 21.32 1.10
C LEU A 28 -1.12 21.89 -0.07
N SER A 29 -0.43 22.54 -1.03
CA SER A 29 -1.02 22.81 -2.33
C SER A 29 -1.33 21.51 -3.07
N ALA A 30 -2.21 21.56 -4.07
CA ALA A 30 -2.54 20.38 -4.89
C ALA A 30 -1.29 19.75 -5.54
N SER A 31 -0.36 20.58 -6.03
CA SER A 31 0.88 20.12 -6.65
C SER A 31 1.83 19.48 -5.62
N ALA A 32 2.02 20.11 -4.46
CA ALA A 32 2.84 19.58 -3.38
C ALA A 32 2.26 18.26 -2.83
N TYR A 33 0.95 18.15 -2.68
CA TYR A 33 0.30 16.93 -2.23
C TYR A 33 0.49 15.79 -3.24
N ARG A 34 0.30 16.04 -4.56
CA ARG A 34 0.61 15.07 -5.61
C ARG A 34 2.06 14.59 -5.55
N ALA A 35 3.02 15.51 -5.37
CA ALA A 35 4.43 15.17 -5.28
C ALA A 35 4.75 14.27 -4.07
N GLN A 36 4.10 14.50 -2.93
CA GLN A 36 4.27 13.65 -1.75
C GLN A 36 3.63 12.27 -1.95
N LEU A 37 2.40 12.20 -2.50
CA LEU A 37 1.77 10.93 -2.83
C LEU A 37 2.61 10.11 -3.81
N ALA A 38 3.24 10.76 -4.80
CA ALA A 38 4.15 10.09 -5.72
C ALA A 38 5.37 9.46 -5.04
N LYS A 39 5.95 10.14 -4.04
CA LYS A 39 7.07 9.58 -3.27
C LYS A 39 6.62 8.36 -2.45
N ILE A 40 5.44 8.46 -1.84
CA ILE A 40 4.84 7.37 -1.07
C ILE A 40 4.54 6.19 -2.00
N GLY A 41 3.94 6.42 -3.17
CA GLY A 41 3.68 5.38 -4.17
C GLY A 41 4.93 4.60 -4.57
N LYS A 42 6.07 5.29 -4.82
CA LYS A 42 7.34 4.61 -5.08
C LYS A 42 7.84 3.73 -3.93
N GLN A 43 7.49 4.07 -2.69
CA GLN A 43 7.82 3.24 -1.53
C GLN A 43 6.88 2.04 -1.44
N ALA A 44 5.59 2.22 -1.77
CA ALA A 44 4.62 1.14 -1.88
C ALA A 44 5.03 0.10 -2.96
N ASP A 45 5.48 0.57 -4.15
CA ASP A 45 6.00 -0.32 -5.20
C ASP A 45 7.17 -1.19 -4.70
N LYS A 46 8.08 -0.59 -3.92
CA LYS A 46 9.19 -1.35 -3.32
C LYS A 46 8.72 -2.37 -2.28
N ALA A 47 7.71 -2.01 -1.48
CA ALA A 47 7.12 -2.92 -0.50
C ALA A 47 6.42 -4.09 -1.22
N GLN A 48 5.66 -3.82 -2.27
CA GLN A 48 5.00 -4.82 -3.10
C GLN A 48 6.00 -5.81 -3.71
N ALA A 49 7.15 -5.34 -4.20
CA ALA A 49 8.20 -6.21 -4.73
C ALA A 49 8.75 -7.22 -3.68
N GLN A 50 8.65 -6.93 -2.38
CA GLN A 50 9.01 -7.90 -1.33
C GLN A 50 7.98 -9.02 -1.23
N VAL A 51 6.68 -8.71 -1.38
CA VAL A 51 5.62 -9.74 -1.42
C VAL A 51 5.83 -10.66 -2.60
N GLU A 52 6.08 -10.13 -3.79
CA GLU A 52 6.31 -10.94 -4.99
C GLU A 52 7.51 -11.88 -4.84
N LYS A 53 8.61 -11.39 -4.24
CA LYS A 53 9.75 -12.24 -3.89
C LYS A 53 9.37 -13.30 -2.85
N GLY A 54 8.52 -12.97 -1.89
CA GLY A 54 7.99 -13.89 -0.89
C GLY A 54 7.17 -15.03 -1.50
N LEU A 55 6.37 -14.73 -2.52
CA LEU A 55 5.58 -15.74 -3.24
C LEU A 55 6.44 -16.74 -4.03
N ARG A 56 7.69 -16.40 -4.31
CA ARG A 56 8.69 -17.27 -4.98
C ARG A 56 9.68 -17.91 -4.01
N ALA A 57 9.48 -17.75 -2.71
CA ALA A 57 10.37 -18.24 -1.67
C ALA A 57 10.38 -19.77 -1.61
N LYS A 58 11.53 -20.33 -1.21
CA LYS A 58 11.74 -21.78 -1.13
C LYS A 58 11.44 -22.35 0.27
N SER A 59 11.14 -21.51 1.24
CA SER A 59 10.82 -21.91 2.60
C SER A 59 9.76 -21.03 3.25
N VAL A 60 9.01 -21.60 4.20
CA VAL A 60 8.02 -20.85 5.00
C VAL A 60 8.69 -19.76 5.84
N ALA A 61 9.90 -20.00 6.32
CA ALA A 61 10.67 -19.00 7.06
C ALA A 61 10.97 -17.76 6.21
N GLU A 62 11.37 -17.96 4.94
CA GLU A 62 11.60 -16.87 4.01
C GLU A 62 10.31 -16.11 3.68
N ILE A 63 9.19 -16.82 3.43
CA ILE A 63 7.87 -16.19 3.23
C ILE A 63 7.54 -15.29 4.42
N ARG A 64 7.67 -15.81 5.64
CA ARG A 64 7.39 -15.04 6.88
C ARG A 64 8.27 -13.81 6.99
N ALA A 65 9.57 -13.93 6.74
CA ALA A 65 10.49 -12.80 6.82
C ALA A 65 10.11 -11.68 5.84
N ARG A 66 9.78 -12.02 4.60
CA ARG A 66 9.39 -11.04 3.58
C ARG A 66 8.05 -10.38 3.87
N LEU A 67 7.06 -11.15 4.35
CA LEU A 67 5.77 -10.59 4.74
C LEU A 67 5.88 -9.71 6.00
N SER A 68 6.77 -10.04 6.94
CA SER A 68 7.05 -9.16 8.08
C SER A 68 7.68 -7.83 7.65
N ALA A 69 8.60 -7.88 6.67
CA ALA A 69 9.18 -6.68 6.09
C ALA A 69 8.13 -5.84 5.34
N PHE A 70 7.23 -6.48 4.61
CA PHE A 70 6.10 -5.83 3.94
C PHE A 70 5.17 -5.16 4.95
N ALA A 71 4.71 -5.87 5.98
CA ALA A 71 3.85 -5.29 7.01
C ALA A 71 4.48 -4.06 7.69
N SER A 72 5.79 -4.10 7.93
CA SER A 72 6.53 -2.95 8.49
C SER A 72 6.66 -1.79 7.49
N ALA A 73 6.65 -2.07 6.19
CA ALA A 73 6.65 -1.04 5.16
C ALA A 73 5.28 -0.38 5.05
N GLU A 74 4.19 -1.16 5.07
CA GLU A 74 2.81 -0.66 5.06
C GLU A 74 2.52 0.25 6.26
N ASP A 75 2.95 -0.10 7.47
CA ASP A 75 2.82 0.79 8.63
C ASP A 75 3.53 2.14 8.40
N ARG A 76 4.77 2.10 7.86
CA ARG A 76 5.48 3.34 7.55
C ARG A 76 4.80 4.17 6.46
N LEU A 77 4.14 3.52 5.49
CA LEU A 77 3.36 4.20 4.46
C LEU A 77 2.12 4.84 5.09
N GLY A 78 1.37 4.13 5.92
CA GLY A 78 0.24 4.66 6.67
C GLY A 78 0.63 5.87 7.52
N ASP A 79 1.74 5.77 8.25
CA ASP A 79 2.31 6.88 9.02
C ASP A 79 2.71 8.07 8.13
N ALA A 80 3.32 7.82 6.97
CA ALA A 80 3.72 8.88 6.05
C ALA A 80 2.50 9.60 5.47
N VAL A 81 1.45 8.87 5.08
CA VAL A 81 0.19 9.42 4.60
C VAL A 81 -0.54 10.21 5.69
N SER A 82 -0.60 9.69 6.92
CA SER A 82 -1.29 10.34 8.04
C SER A 82 -0.68 11.69 8.42
N ARG A 83 0.62 11.85 8.24
CA ARG A 83 1.35 13.11 8.50
C ARG A 83 1.16 14.16 7.40
N LEU A 84 0.63 13.79 6.25
CA LEU A 84 0.32 14.76 5.21
C LEU A 84 -0.81 15.69 5.67
N LYS A 85 -0.71 16.95 5.27
CA LYS A 85 -1.79 17.95 5.44
C LYS A 85 -2.44 18.18 4.07
N PRO A 86 -3.32 17.30 3.61
CA PRO A 86 -3.85 17.34 2.26
C PRO A 86 -4.74 18.58 2.03
N PRO A 87 -5.03 18.95 0.77
CA PRO A 87 -6.10 19.88 0.44
C PRO A 87 -7.42 19.42 1.05
N LYS A 88 -8.34 20.39 1.33
CA LYS A 88 -9.61 20.07 2.01
C LYS A 88 -10.41 18.95 1.34
N ASN A 89 -10.50 19.01 0.00
CA ASN A 89 -11.24 18.02 -0.79
C ASN A 89 -10.59 16.61 -0.81
N ALA A 90 -9.32 16.49 -0.47
CA ALA A 90 -8.61 15.21 -0.41
C ALA A 90 -8.51 14.63 1.02
N HIS A 91 -9.01 15.35 2.04
CA HIS A 91 -8.81 14.95 3.43
C HIS A 91 -9.39 13.58 3.75
N ALA A 92 -10.63 13.31 3.35
CA ALA A 92 -11.29 12.02 3.60
C ALA A 92 -10.53 10.87 2.94
N ALA A 93 -10.21 10.99 1.64
CA ALA A 93 -9.46 9.97 0.91
C ALA A 93 -8.05 9.75 1.46
N ASN A 94 -7.37 10.81 1.94
CA ASN A 94 -6.07 10.67 2.59
C ASN A 94 -6.17 9.90 3.92
N THR A 95 -7.21 10.16 4.71
CA THR A 95 -7.44 9.44 5.97
C THR A 95 -7.74 7.96 5.71
N GLU A 96 -8.55 7.68 4.69
CA GLU A 96 -8.88 6.32 4.27
C GLU A 96 -7.64 5.58 3.75
N LEU A 97 -6.81 6.25 2.96
CA LEU A 97 -5.54 5.69 2.47
C LEU A 97 -4.62 5.29 3.64
N ALA A 98 -4.42 6.19 4.62
CA ALA A 98 -3.60 5.90 5.80
C ALA A 98 -4.15 4.70 6.60
N ARG A 99 -5.47 4.63 6.78
CA ARG A 99 -6.13 3.53 7.47
C ARG A 99 -5.96 2.21 6.72
N GLY A 100 -6.17 2.21 5.41
CA GLY A 100 -6.00 1.02 4.56
C GLY A 100 -4.60 0.43 4.63
N GLU A 101 -3.55 1.29 4.68
CA GLU A 101 -2.16 0.85 4.86
C GLU A 101 -1.97 0.15 6.23
N HIS A 102 -2.46 0.76 7.31
CA HIS A 102 -2.36 0.15 8.65
C HIS A 102 -3.16 -1.15 8.78
N ASP A 103 -4.37 -1.22 8.21
CA ASP A 103 -5.21 -2.43 8.22
C ASP A 103 -4.55 -3.54 7.40
N THR A 104 -3.91 -3.22 6.27
CA THR A 104 -3.11 -4.16 5.46
C THR A 104 -1.92 -4.68 6.24
N ALA A 105 -1.19 -3.81 6.94
CA ALA A 105 -0.09 -4.21 7.82
C ALA A 105 -0.56 -5.14 8.94
N GLY A 106 -1.67 -4.83 9.58
CA GLY A 106 -2.28 -5.65 10.64
C GLY A 106 -2.70 -7.04 10.15
N ALA A 107 -3.38 -7.09 9.00
CA ALA A 107 -3.79 -8.36 8.38
C ALA A 107 -2.57 -9.22 8.01
N THR A 108 -1.52 -8.60 7.46
CA THR A 108 -0.28 -9.29 7.10
C THR A 108 0.43 -9.85 8.34
N ARG A 109 0.55 -9.08 9.43
CA ARG A 109 1.13 -9.60 10.70
C ARG A 109 0.34 -10.76 11.25
N SER A 110 -0.99 -10.69 11.21
CA SER A 110 -1.85 -11.80 11.62
C SER A 110 -1.61 -13.05 10.77
N ALA A 111 -1.43 -12.89 9.45
CA ALA A 111 -1.09 -14.00 8.56
C ALA A 111 0.29 -14.59 8.89
N VAL A 112 1.31 -13.74 9.09
CA VAL A 112 2.67 -14.17 9.47
C VAL A 112 2.67 -15.00 10.76
N ALA A 113 1.89 -14.59 11.77
CA ALA A 113 1.78 -15.35 13.01
C ALA A 113 1.19 -16.75 12.79
N LYS A 114 0.19 -16.88 11.92
CA LYS A 114 -0.44 -18.18 11.59
C LYS A 114 0.48 -19.06 10.74
N LEU A 115 1.29 -18.48 9.85
CA LEU A 115 2.29 -19.20 9.07
C LEU A 115 3.33 -19.91 9.95
N ALA A 116 3.54 -19.49 11.19
CA ALA A 116 4.45 -20.17 12.12
C ALA A 116 4.09 -21.64 12.37
N LYS A 117 2.83 -22.01 12.18
CA LYS A 117 2.31 -23.37 12.36
C LYS A 117 2.32 -24.21 11.07
N ILE A 118 2.64 -23.61 9.92
CA ILE A 118 2.62 -24.26 8.60
C ILE A 118 4.04 -24.72 8.28
N LYS A 119 4.18 -26.00 7.85
CA LYS A 119 5.49 -26.63 7.66
C LYS A 119 5.98 -26.59 6.21
N ASN A 120 5.09 -26.49 5.24
CA ASN A 120 5.47 -26.52 3.83
C ASN A 120 4.99 -25.28 3.06
N VAL A 121 5.73 -24.99 1.98
CA VAL A 121 5.51 -23.78 1.17
C VAL A 121 4.16 -23.79 0.45
N LYS A 122 3.71 -24.94 -0.05
CA LYS A 122 2.45 -25.07 -0.78
C LYS A 122 1.25 -24.67 0.09
N ASP A 123 1.20 -25.17 1.33
CA ASP A 123 0.13 -24.85 2.27
C ASP A 123 0.23 -23.38 2.73
N ALA A 124 1.45 -22.86 2.90
CA ALA A 124 1.67 -21.45 3.22
C ALA A 124 1.11 -20.52 2.12
N LEU A 125 1.41 -20.80 0.86
CA LEU A 125 0.93 -20.02 -0.27
C LEU A 125 -0.61 -20.14 -0.44
N SER A 126 -1.17 -21.32 -0.26
CA SER A 126 -2.63 -21.54 -0.29
C SER A 126 -3.33 -20.74 0.82
N PHE A 127 -2.78 -20.78 2.04
CA PHE A 127 -3.28 -20.00 3.17
C PHE A 127 -3.23 -18.49 2.88
N LEU A 128 -2.12 -17.98 2.38
CA LEU A 128 -1.96 -16.56 2.06
C LEU A 128 -2.96 -16.10 0.99
N ASN A 129 -3.12 -16.88 -0.08
CA ASN A 129 -4.08 -16.59 -1.13
C ASN A 129 -5.52 -16.46 -0.61
N SER A 130 -5.90 -17.31 0.33
CA SER A 130 -7.24 -17.29 0.93
C SER A 130 -7.47 -16.12 1.90
N ARG A 131 -6.40 -15.54 2.47
CA ARG A 131 -6.51 -14.55 3.56
C ARG A 131 -6.20 -13.14 3.15
N LEU A 132 -5.19 -12.95 2.30
CA LEU A 132 -4.74 -11.60 1.91
C LEU A 132 -5.54 -11.05 0.72
N GLY A 133 -6.05 -11.91 -0.16
CA GLY A 133 -6.80 -11.48 -1.36
C GLY A 133 -8.12 -10.76 -1.06
N ASN A 134 -8.69 -10.94 0.15
CA ASN A 134 -9.94 -10.33 0.59
C ASN A 134 -9.75 -9.51 1.88
N ALA A 135 -8.54 -9.01 2.14
CA ALA A 135 -8.29 -8.22 3.34
C ALA A 135 -9.02 -6.87 3.26
N LYS A 136 -9.67 -6.47 4.35
CA LYS A 136 -10.39 -5.18 4.47
C LYS A 136 -9.52 -4.00 4.04
N GLY A 137 -8.25 -3.98 4.47
CA GLY A 137 -7.30 -2.93 4.12
C GLY A 137 -7.10 -2.77 2.61
N ALA A 138 -7.07 -3.86 1.83
CA ALA A 138 -6.96 -3.78 0.38
C ALA A 138 -8.15 -3.05 -0.26
N HIS A 139 -9.37 -3.31 0.21
CA HIS A 139 -10.58 -2.60 -0.22
C HIS A 139 -10.54 -1.10 0.11
N GLU A 140 -10.09 -0.75 1.29
CA GLU A 140 -9.96 0.64 1.73
C GLU A 140 -8.91 1.39 0.88
N LEU A 141 -7.79 0.74 0.57
CA LEU A 141 -6.77 1.28 -0.33
C LEU A 141 -7.33 1.55 -1.72
N ASP A 142 -8.04 0.58 -2.31
CA ASP A 142 -8.65 0.72 -3.64
C ASP A 142 -9.67 1.87 -3.68
N GLN A 143 -10.51 2.00 -2.66
CA GLN A 143 -11.48 3.09 -2.54
C GLN A 143 -10.78 4.45 -2.43
N ALA A 144 -9.80 4.57 -1.53
CA ALA A 144 -9.05 5.81 -1.33
C ALA A 144 -8.30 6.24 -2.59
N LEU A 145 -7.62 5.30 -3.27
CA LEU A 145 -6.90 5.56 -4.51
C LEU A 145 -7.85 5.96 -5.64
N SER A 146 -9.02 5.30 -5.76
CA SER A 146 -10.06 5.65 -6.72
C SER A 146 -10.56 7.08 -6.50
N GLU A 147 -10.80 7.46 -5.24
CA GLU A 147 -11.25 8.81 -4.91
C GLU A 147 -10.17 9.85 -5.18
N LEU A 148 -8.92 9.59 -4.80
CA LEU A 148 -7.79 10.47 -5.12
C LEU A 148 -7.58 10.63 -6.64
N LYS A 149 -7.86 9.60 -7.42
CA LYS A 149 -7.84 9.64 -8.89
C LYS A 149 -8.95 10.55 -9.43
N LYS A 150 -10.19 10.42 -8.96
CA LYS A 150 -11.32 11.30 -9.34
C LYS A 150 -11.03 12.76 -9.02
N LEU A 151 -10.36 13.02 -7.89
CA LEU A 151 -9.93 14.36 -7.48
C LEU A 151 -8.67 14.85 -8.23
N GLY A 152 -8.08 14.05 -9.12
CA GLY A 152 -6.91 14.40 -9.92
C GLY A 152 -5.59 14.42 -9.16
N TYR A 153 -5.50 13.72 -8.01
CA TYR A 153 -4.27 13.64 -7.20
C TYR A 153 -3.39 12.45 -7.55
N THR A 154 -3.94 11.41 -8.13
CA THR A 154 -3.20 10.28 -8.69
C THR A 154 -3.50 10.13 -10.18
N LYS A 155 -2.53 9.65 -10.98
CA LYS A 155 -2.78 9.30 -12.38
C LYS A 155 -3.40 7.90 -12.42
N GLY A 156 -4.33 7.68 -13.34
CA GLY A 156 -4.81 6.33 -13.63
C GLY A 156 -3.67 5.48 -14.19
N SER A 157 -3.55 4.25 -13.74
CA SER A 157 -2.82 3.19 -14.43
C SER A 157 -3.53 2.86 -15.72
#